data_a868972fbd3dc79d79dbdc9af2218fc8
#
_entry.id   a868972fbd3dc79d79dbdc9af2218fc8
#
_cell.length_a   1.000
_cell.length_b   1.000
_cell.length_c   1.000
_cell.angle_alpha   90.00
_cell.angle_beta   90.00
_cell.angle_gamma   90.00
#
_symmetry.space_group_name_H-M   'P 1'
#
loop_
_entity.id
_entity.type
_entity.pdbx_description
1 polymer ?
#
loop_
_entity_poly.entity_id
_entity_poly.type
_entity_poly.pdbx_seq_one_letter_code
_entity_poly.pdbx_strand_id
1 'polypeptide(L)'
;MAADAAETWRNCFRQWPAELERRGVLVTNFNEQILFNNFSTSDDMLLIERQAPDTVGARLVLVAYRNIDALKIVDVVKMKAFQSMGFVVPVRAK
;
A
#
# COMPACT_ATOMS: atom_id res chain seq x y z
N MET A 1 -8.15 7.08 21.33
CA MET A 1 -8.89 6.11 20.52
C MET A 1 -8.10 5.77 19.26
N ALA A 2 -7.94 4.49 18.97
CA ALA A 2 -7.19 4.09 17.79
C ALA A 2 -8.01 4.33 16.52
N ALA A 3 -7.34 4.71 15.44
CA ALA A 3 -7.98 4.80 14.14
C ALA A 3 -8.37 3.39 13.69
N ASP A 4 -9.45 3.28 12.93
CA ASP A 4 -9.81 1.99 12.37
C ASP A 4 -8.89 1.64 11.20
N ALA A 5 -8.95 0.39 10.76
CA ALA A 5 -8.04 -0.09 9.71
C ALA A 5 -8.25 0.66 8.40
N ALA A 6 -9.50 0.99 8.06
CA ALA A 6 -9.79 1.70 6.82
C ALA A 6 -9.14 3.08 6.81
N GLU A 7 -9.27 3.82 7.89
CA GLU A 7 -8.66 5.15 8.00
C GLU A 7 -7.14 5.06 7.94
N THR A 8 -6.58 4.08 8.62
CA THR A 8 -5.13 3.90 8.67
C THR A 8 -4.57 3.62 7.27
N TRP A 9 -5.19 2.71 6.54
CA TRP A 9 -4.72 2.38 5.19
C TRP A 9 -4.93 3.52 4.22
N ARG A 10 -6.08 4.22 4.31
CA ARG A 10 -6.32 5.39 3.47
C ARG A 10 -5.22 6.42 3.65
N ASN A 11 -4.87 6.72 4.89
CA ASN A 11 -3.82 7.70 5.17
C ASN A 11 -2.47 7.22 4.70
N CYS A 12 -2.18 5.93 4.83
CA CYS A 12 -0.93 5.34 4.35
C CYS A 12 -0.75 5.60 2.85
N PHE A 13 -1.76 5.31 2.04
CA PHE A 13 -1.65 5.50 0.60
C PHE A 13 -1.62 6.99 0.21
N ARG A 14 -2.32 7.83 0.96
CA ARG A 14 -2.31 9.28 0.70
C ARG A 14 -0.98 9.92 1.06
N GLN A 15 -0.24 9.31 1.98
CA GLN A 15 1.07 9.80 2.42
C GLN A 15 2.22 9.02 1.79
N TRP A 16 1.98 8.45 0.64
CA TRP A 16 2.98 7.63 -0.05
C TRP A 16 4.29 8.41 -0.20
N PRO A 17 5.44 7.81 0.16
CA PRO A 17 6.72 8.53 0.06
C PRO A 17 7.02 8.95 -1.37
N ALA A 18 7.48 10.20 -1.53
CA ALA A 18 7.73 10.75 -2.85
C ALA A 18 8.87 10.03 -3.58
N GLU A 19 9.82 9.49 -2.83
CA GLU A 19 10.97 8.78 -3.41
C GLU A 19 10.68 7.32 -3.73
N LEU A 20 9.48 6.84 -3.43
CA LEU A 20 9.12 5.43 -3.63
C LEU A 20 8.18 5.32 -4.83
N GLU A 21 8.49 4.40 -5.74
CA GLU A 21 7.60 4.09 -6.84
C GLU A 21 6.25 3.60 -6.30
N ARG A 22 5.16 3.92 -6.99
CA ARG A 22 3.81 3.60 -6.55
C ARG A 22 3.46 2.16 -6.93
N ARG A 23 4.27 1.23 -6.44
CA ARG A 23 4.11 -0.19 -6.77
C ARG A 23 4.41 -1.05 -5.55
N GLY A 24 3.91 -2.26 -5.58
CA GLY A 24 4.12 -3.20 -4.50
C GLY A 24 3.19 -4.37 -4.62
N VAL A 25 3.04 -5.09 -3.50
CA VAL A 25 2.11 -6.22 -3.41
C VAL A 25 1.11 -5.92 -2.32
N LEU A 26 -0.16 -5.84 -2.70
CA LEU A 26 -1.24 -5.64 -1.75
C LEU A 26 -1.76 -7.00 -1.31
N VAL A 27 -1.83 -7.23 0.00
CA VAL A 27 -2.37 -8.47 0.55
C VAL A 27 -3.72 -8.15 1.17
N THR A 28 -4.76 -8.84 0.70
CA THR A 28 -6.11 -8.65 1.21
C THR A 28 -6.42 -9.67 2.30
N ASN A 29 -7.49 -9.44 3.04
CA ASN A 29 -7.91 -10.37 4.09
C ASN A 29 -8.53 -11.66 3.54
N PHE A 30 -8.54 -11.82 2.21
CA PHE A 30 -8.90 -13.07 1.57
C PHE A 30 -7.65 -13.84 1.12
N ASN A 31 -6.48 -13.45 1.60
CA ASN A 31 -5.17 -14.02 1.24
C ASN A 31 -4.82 -13.81 -0.23
N GLU A 32 -5.47 -12.90 -0.90
CA GLU A 32 -5.10 -12.56 -2.26
C GLU A 32 -3.92 -11.59 -2.25
N GLN A 33 -2.93 -11.84 -3.09
CA GLN A 33 -1.80 -10.95 -3.27
C GLN A 33 -1.88 -10.33 -4.66
N ILE A 34 -1.90 -9.00 -4.71
CA ILE A 34 -2.11 -8.28 -5.96
C ILE A 34 -0.90 -7.41 -6.23
N LEU A 35 -0.12 -7.78 -7.24
CA LEU A 35 0.98 -6.96 -7.73
C LEU A 35 0.41 -5.74 -8.44
N PHE A 36 0.85 -4.56 -8.04
CA PHE A 36 0.37 -3.33 -8.69
C PHE A 36 1.54 -2.41 -9.00
N ASN A 37 1.36 -1.55 -10.01
CA ASN A 37 2.37 -0.58 -10.40
C ASN A 37 1.85 0.84 -10.37
N ASN A 38 0.63 1.06 -9.92
CA ASN A 38 0.09 2.39 -9.69
C ASN A 38 -1.20 2.27 -8.88
N PHE A 39 -1.61 3.38 -8.28
CA PHE A 39 -2.86 3.41 -7.51
C PHE A 39 -3.42 4.82 -7.43
N SER A 40 -4.69 4.90 -7.10
CA SER A 40 -5.38 6.14 -6.79
C SER A 40 -6.24 5.93 -5.54
N THR A 41 -6.46 6.99 -4.80
CA THR A 41 -7.19 6.91 -3.53
C THR A 41 -8.53 7.64 -3.62
N SER A 42 -9.51 7.08 -2.92
CA SER A 42 -10.76 7.79 -2.64
C SER A 42 -10.99 7.72 -1.13
N ASP A 43 -12.13 8.24 -0.67
CA ASP A 43 -12.40 8.22 0.76
C ASP A 43 -12.60 6.81 1.30
N ASP A 44 -13.15 5.91 0.50
CA ASP A 44 -13.55 4.58 0.98
C ASP A 44 -12.80 3.44 0.33
N MET A 45 -12.22 3.67 -0.85
CA MET A 45 -11.64 2.59 -1.63
C MET A 45 -10.31 2.99 -2.23
N LEU A 46 -9.48 1.97 -2.44
CA LEU A 46 -8.24 2.09 -3.18
C LEU A 46 -8.46 1.52 -4.58
N LEU A 47 -8.05 2.27 -5.59
CA LEU A 47 -8.06 1.80 -6.97
C LEU A 47 -6.62 1.44 -7.33
N ILE A 48 -6.36 0.19 -7.66
CA ILE A 48 -5.02 -0.24 -8.03
C ILE A 48 -4.98 -0.69 -9.47
N GLU A 49 -3.85 -0.39 -10.11
CA GLU A 49 -3.56 -0.84 -11.47
C GLU A 49 -2.62 -2.04 -11.35
N ARG A 50 -3.08 -3.19 -11.81
CA ARG A 50 -2.30 -4.41 -11.74
C ARG A 50 -1.12 -4.34 -12.69
N GLN A 51 -0.01 -4.95 -12.28
CA GLN A 51 1.15 -5.06 -13.16
C GLN A 51 0.85 -5.89 -14.40
N ALA A 52 0.01 -6.92 -14.23
CA ALA A 52 -0.43 -7.78 -15.33
C ALA A 52 -1.88 -8.17 -15.08
N PRO A 53 -2.66 -8.43 -16.14
CA PRO A 53 -4.04 -8.89 -15.98
C PRO A 53 -4.07 -10.21 -15.22
N ASP A 54 -5.14 -10.43 -14.44
CA ASP A 54 -5.33 -11.71 -13.77
C ASP A 54 -5.93 -12.74 -14.76
N THR A 55 -6.32 -13.90 -14.21
CA THR A 55 -6.81 -15.00 -15.06
C THR A 55 -8.11 -14.68 -15.80
N VAL A 56 -8.87 -13.69 -15.31
CA VAL A 56 -10.10 -13.24 -16.01
C VAL A 56 -9.87 -11.95 -16.77
N GLY A 57 -8.63 -11.45 -16.81
CA GLY A 57 -8.28 -10.25 -17.56
C GLY A 57 -8.44 -8.95 -16.80
N ALA A 58 -8.62 -8.99 -15.48
CA ALA A 58 -8.78 -7.79 -14.69
C ALA A 58 -7.46 -7.00 -14.65
N ARG A 59 -7.53 -5.71 -14.98
CA ARG A 59 -6.38 -4.81 -14.98
C ARG A 59 -6.44 -3.80 -13.85
N LEU A 60 -7.65 -3.41 -13.46
CA LEU A 60 -7.89 -2.48 -12.37
C LEU A 60 -8.69 -3.20 -11.29
N VAL A 61 -8.36 -2.93 -10.04
CA VAL A 61 -9.04 -3.56 -8.91
C VAL A 61 -9.41 -2.47 -7.91
N LEU A 62 -10.66 -2.49 -7.50
CA LEU A 62 -11.15 -1.61 -6.44
C LEU A 62 -11.16 -2.43 -5.15
N VAL A 63 -10.48 -1.93 -4.12
CA VAL A 63 -10.35 -2.63 -2.85
C VAL A 63 -10.80 -1.71 -1.74
N ALA A 64 -11.73 -2.18 -0.91
CA ALA A 64 -12.08 -1.43 0.29
C ALA A 64 -10.89 -1.41 1.24
N TYR A 65 -10.59 -0.26 1.83
CA TYR A 65 -9.41 -0.16 2.72
C TYR A 65 -9.47 -1.16 3.86
N ARG A 66 -10.67 -1.43 4.39
CA ARG A 66 -10.81 -2.36 5.52
C ARG A 66 -10.42 -3.79 5.17
N ASN A 67 -10.32 -4.12 3.89
CA ASN A 67 -9.97 -5.46 3.44
C ASN A 67 -8.47 -5.63 3.20
N ILE A 68 -7.68 -4.61 3.48
CA ILE A 68 -6.23 -4.67 3.31
C ILE A 68 -5.61 -5.20 4.59
N ASP A 69 -4.82 -6.26 4.47
CA ASP A 69 -4.07 -6.82 5.60
C ASP A 69 -2.64 -6.33 5.65
N ALA A 70 -2.02 -6.18 4.47
CA ALA A 70 -0.61 -5.83 4.42
C ALA A 70 -0.26 -5.21 3.08
N LEU A 71 0.82 -4.47 3.07
CA LEU A 71 1.41 -3.92 1.86
C LEU A 71 2.88 -4.28 1.88
N LYS A 72 3.34 -4.98 0.85
CA LYS A 72 4.73 -5.37 0.73
C LYS A 72 5.43 -4.45 -0.26
N ILE A 73 6.54 -3.89 0.17
CA ILE A 73 7.35 -3.01 -0.66
C ILE A 73 8.43 -3.86 -1.32
N VAL A 74 8.47 -3.82 -2.64
CA VAL A 74 9.41 -4.66 -3.41
C VAL A 74 10.63 -3.90 -3.88
N ASP A 75 10.62 -2.57 -3.77
CA ASP A 75 11.78 -1.75 -4.15
C ASP A 75 12.83 -1.77 -3.06
N VAL A 76 14.07 -1.59 -3.46
CA VAL A 76 15.16 -1.42 -2.51
C VAL A 76 15.09 0.02 -1.99
N VAL A 77 14.65 0.18 -0.75
CA VAL A 77 14.40 1.49 -0.17
C VAL A 77 14.77 1.44 1.32
N LYS A 78 15.24 2.56 1.83
CA LYS A 78 15.61 2.65 3.25
C LYS A 78 14.38 2.98 4.09
N MET A 79 14.38 2.53 5.33
CA MET A 79 13.27 2.77 6.24
C MET A 79 12.99 4.26 6.43
N LYS A 80 13.99 5.12 6.33
CA LYS A 80 13.79 6.55 6.51
C LYS A 80 12.84 7.16 5.49
N ALA A 81 12.64 6.50 4.34
CA ALA A 81 11.68 6.97 3.36
C ALA A 81 10.26 7.01 3.92
N PHE A 82 9.99 6.25 4.98
CA PHE A 82 8.66 6.15 5.57
C PHE A 82 8.44 7.10 6.75
N GLN A 83 9.39 8.00 7.02
CA GLN A 83 9.22 8.98 8.09
C GLN A 83 8.03 9.90 7.84
N SER A 84 7.71 10.18 6.59
CA SER A 84 6.55 11.00 6.25
C SER A 84 5.23 10.37 6.69
N MET A 85 5.23 9.06 6.93
CA MET A 85 4.06 8.33 7.41
C MET A 85 4.03 8.24 8.94
N GLY A 86 4.99 8.84 9.63
CA GLY A 86 5.04 8.83 11.09
C GLY A 86 5.96 7.79 11.69
N PHE A 87 6.69 7.04 10.87
CA PHE A 87 7.61 6.03 11.40
C PHE A 87 8.87 6.69 11.94
N VAL A 88 9.31 6.21 13.09
CA VAL A 88 10.57 6.65 13.70
C VAL A 88 11.63 5.63 13.33
N VAL A 89 12.65 6.09 12.61
CA VAL A 89 13.70 5.20 12.13
C VAL A 89 14.67 4.92 13.26
N PRO A 90 14.90 3.65 13.61
CA PRO A 90 15.83 3.34 14.69
C PRO A 90 17.26 3.71 14.32
N VAL A 91 18.00 4.18 15.32
CA VAL A 91 19.42 4.45 15.17
C VAL A 91 20.17 3.14 15.34
N ARG A 92 20.96 2.79 14.35
CA ARG A 92 21.72 1.56 14.41
C ARG A 92 23.04 1.78 15.13
N ALA A 93 23.29 0.94 16.14
CA ALA A 93 24.59 0.89 16.76
C ALA A 93 25.57 0.21 15.80
N LYS A 94 26.80 0.68 15.79
CA LYS A 94 27.83 0.10 14.94
C LYS A 94 28.49 -1.06 15.67
#